data_bca1acc424192e4ef6a74f2c0a0f28d4
#
_entry.id   bca1acc424192e4ef6a74f2c0a0f28d4
#
_cell.length_a   1.000
_cell.length_b   1.000
_cell.length_c   1.000
_cell.angle_alpha   90.00
_cell.angle_beta   90.00
_cell.angle_gamma   90.00
#
_symmetry.space_group_name_H-M   'P 1'
#
loop_
_entity.id
_entity.type
_entity.pdbx_description
1 polymer ?
#
loop_
_entity_poly.entity_id
_entity_poly.type
_entity_poly.pdbx_seq_one_letter_code
_entity_poly.pdbx_strand_id
1 'polypeptide(L)'
;MSVRMNGFEQLALAGHCMLATLRQLGRGGLWVPWMVLGILQGVALLMLAGFAHPWVSVVMAPLVTWLAGADALHYPNVFRVLPALHARAAFVVDALFGVVAIGAATRLFAARFANQPIPAGDGLRSAAGRWWTLLIAHLPLQLLVLGLSFGIPEWLQARGSSGVTLRLAILAGFGGALVIQVIFVMIAPLVMLAGLGVRDTWRELPSLVPKIGVAAVAIAVVATVVNFPAQMLGRFADRIVDRGAPELVIGLVAIQVAVALVAAFLTAGSITLVYQSLIGDPGDEW
;
A
#
# COMPACT_ATOMS: atom_id res chain seq x y z
N MET A 1 33.87 -2.54 -8.43
CA MET A 1 33.50 -1.28 -9.14
C MET A 1 32.03 -1.38 -9.49
N SER A 2 31.10 -0.78 -8.74
CA SER A 2 29.67 -0.85 -9.05
C SER A 2 29.40 0.00 -10.29
N VAL A 3 29.06 -0.66 -11.41
CA VAL A 3 28.63 0.01 -12.63
C VAL A 3 27.34 0.78 -12.30
N ARG A 4 27.40 2.11 -12.39
CA ARG A 4 26.24 2.96 -12.19
C ARG A 4 25.34 2.84 -13.43
N MET A 5 24.24 2.09 -13.33
CA MET A 5 23.26 1.97 -14.40
C MET A 5 22.75 3.36 -14.81
N ASN A 6 22.65 3.62 -16.09
CA ASN A 6 22.02 4.83 -16.60
C ASN A 6 20.48 4.76 -16.44
N GLY A 7 19.77 5.88 -16.64
CA GLY A 7 18.33 5.94 -16.45
C GLY A 7 17.53 4.99 -17.37
N PHE A 8 17.99 4.75 -18.58
CA PHE A 8 17.35 3.83 -19.54
C PHE A 8 17.53 2.38 -19.11
N GLU A 9 18.71 2.01 -18.62
CA GLU A 9 18.98 0.67 -18.07
C GLU A 9 18.11 0.38 -16.87
N GLN A 10 17.96 1.36 -15.95
CA GLN A 10 17.06 1.24 -14.79
C GLN A 10 15.60 1.09 -15.23
N LEU A 11 15.16 1.80 -16.27
CA LEU A 11 13.80 1.69 -16.79
C LEU A 11 13.56 0.32 -17.45
N ALA A 12 14.52 -0.17 -18.23
CA ALA A 12 14.47 -1.50 -18.82
C ALA A 12 14.42 -2.59 -17.73
N LEU A 13 15.25 -2.46 -16.68
CA LEU A 13 15.23 -3.33 -15.51
C LEU A 13 13.85 -3.34 -14.83
N ALA A 14 13.26 -2.16 -14.60
CA ALA A 14 11.92 -2.05 -14.03
C ALA A 14 10.89 -2.81 -14.85
N GLY A 15 10.88 -2.61 -16.18
CA GLY A 15 10.00 -3.31 -17.11
C GLY A 15 10.17 -4.82 -17.06
N HIS A 16 11.41 -5.31 -17.06
CA HIS A 16 11.72 -6.73 -16.92
C HIS A 16 11.22 -7.31 -15.59
N CYS A 17 11.51 -6.64 -14.47
CA CYS A 17 11.08 -7.07 -13.15
C CYS A 17 9.55 -7.11 -13.01
N MET A 18 8.86 -6.14 -13.60
CA MET A 18 7.40 -6.11 -13.62
C MET A 18 6.82 -7.26 -14.44
N LEU A 19 7.33 -7.52 -15.62
CA LEU A 19 6.91 -8.65 -16.45
C LEU A 19 7.19 -9.99 -15.78
N ALA A 20 8.36 -10.15 -15.15
CA ALA A 20 8.69 -11.34 -14.38
C ALA A 20 7.72 -11.54 -13.21
N THR A 21 7.35 -10.47 -12.52
CA THR A 21 6.35 -10.50 -11.42
C THR A 21 4.95 -10.83 -11.94
N LEU A 22 4.53 -10.23 -13.06
CA LEU A 22 3.24 -10.54 -13.71
C LEU A 22 3.10 -12.03 -14.03
N ARG A 23 4.16 -12.68 -14.50
CA ARG A 23 4.17 -14.13 -14.76
C ARG A 23 3.95 -14.98 -13.50
N GLN A 24 4.14 -14.40 -12.31
CA GLN A 24 3.91 -15.07 -11.03
C GLN A 24 2.46 -14.92 -10.50
N LEU A 25 1.59 -14.13 -11.16
CA LEU A 25 0.20 -13.89 -10.71
C LEU A 25 -0.60 -15.19 -10.48
N GLY A 26 -0.36 -16.22 -11.30
CA GLY A 26 -1.00 -17.52 -11.15
C GLY A 26 -0.50 -18.39 -9.98
N ARG A 27 0.49 -17.93 -9.19
CA ARG A 27 1.07 -18.70 -8.10
C ARG A 27 0.39 -18.39 -6.77
N GLY A 28 -0.55 -19.22 -6.36
CA GLY A 28 -1.38 -18.99 -5.16
C GLY A 28 -0.59 -18.77 -3.87
N GLY A 29 0.54 -19.45 -3.68
CA GLY A 29 1.38 -19.28 -2.48
C GLY A 29 1.92 -17.86 -2.29
N LEU A 30 2.16 -17.10 -3.37
CA LEU A 30 2.62 -15.71 -3.31
C LEU A 30 1.51 -14.73 -2.93
N TRP A 31 0.26 -15.15 -3.06
CA TRP A 31 -0.91 -14.35 -2.69
C TRP A 31 -1.26 -14.41 -1.20
N VAL A 32 -0.76 -15.41 -0.47
CA VAL A 32 -1.15 -15.64 0.93
C VAL A 32 -0.97 -14.39 1.81
N PRO A 33 0.14 -13.64 1.78
CA PRO A 33 0.26 -12.42 2.58
C PRO A 33 -0.80 -11.37 2.23
N TRP A 34 -1.11 -11.23 0.96
CA TRP A 34 -2.12 -10.28 0.46
C TRP A 34 -3.54 -10.72 0.76
N MET A 35 -3.82 -12.02 0.73
CA MET A 35 -5.11 -12.58 1.15
C MET A 35 -5.36 -12.33 2.64
N VAL A 36 -4.36 -12.53 3.49
CA VAL A 36 -4.46 -12.20 4.93
C VAL A 36 -4.76 -10.71 5.12
N LEU A 37 -4.02 -9.84 4.44
CA LEU A 37 -4.27 -8.40 4.50
C LEU A 37 -5.65 -8.03 3.97
N GLY A 38 -6.07 -8.62 2.85
CA GLY A 38 -7.40 -8.41 2.25
C GLY A 38 -8.54 -8.87 3.16
N ILE A 39 -8.36 -9.97 3.89
CA ILE A 39 -9.32 -10.43 4.91
C ILE A 39 -9.44 -9.40 6.03
N LEU A 40 -8.33 -8.87 6.54
CA LEU A 40 -8.36 -7.84 7.59
C LEU A 40 -9.05 -6.56 7.13
N GLN A 41 -8.76 -6.09 5.92
CA GLN A 41 -9.43 -4.92 5.32
C GLN A 41 -10.91 -5.22 5.04
N GLY A 42 -11.24 -6.43 4.60
CA GLY A 42 -12.62 -6.89 4.40
C GLY A 42 -13.41 -6.93 5.71
N VAL A 43 -12.82 -7.42 6.80
CA VAL A 43 -13.42 -7.38 8.13
C VAL A 43 -13.67 -5.94 8.57
N ALA A 44 -12.70 -5.03 8.39
CA ALA A 44 -12.89 -3.61 8.69
C ALA A 44 -14.04 -3.00 7.86
N LEU A 45 -14.13 -3.33 6.58
CA LEU A 45 -15.24 -2.90 5.70
C LEU A 45 -16.59 -3.40 6.21
N LEU A 46 -16.68 -4.70 6.55
CA LEU A 46 -17.91 -5.31 7.05
C LEU A 46 -18.33 -4.72 8.40
N MET A 47 -17.38 -4.42 9.29
CA MET A 47 -17.67 -3.74 10.56
C MET A 47 -18.20 -2.33 10.34
N LEU A 48 -17.63 -1.57 9.40
CA LEU A 48 -18.08 -0.23 9.07
C LEU A 48 -19.47 -0.25 8.38
N ALA A 49 -19.70 -1.19 7.47
CA ALA A 49 -20.99 -1.33 6.79
C ALA A 49 -22.08 -1.89 7.72
N GLY A 50 -21.71 -2.78 8.65
CA GLY A 50 -22.61 -3.42 9.62
C GLY A 50 -22.78 -2.65 10.93
N PHE A 51 -22.45 -1.38 10.99
CA PHE A 51 -22.47 -0.56 12.21
C PHE A 51 -23.82 -0.57 12.94
N ALA A 52 -24.95 -0.80 12.24
CA ALA A 52 -26.27 -0.86 12.83
C ALA A 52 -26.52 -2.14 13.65
N HIS A 53 -25.66 -3.18 13.52
CA HIS A 53 -25.74 -4.38 14.32
C HIS A 53 -25.39 -4.08 15.78
N PRO A 54 -26.19 -4.52 16.79
CA PRO A 54 -26.02 -4.12 18.18
C PRO A 54 -24.58 -4.25 18.72
N TRP A 55 -23.94 -5.39 18.47
CA TRP A 55 -22.58 -5.65 18.93
C TRP A 55 -21.51 -4.80 18.22
N VAL A 56 -21.70 -4.53 16.94
CA VAL A 56 -20.78 -3.71 16.14
C VAL A 56 -20.95 -2.23 16.50
N SER A 57 -22.18 -1.80 16.73
CA SER A 57 -22.55 -0.41 17.07
C SER A 57 -21.85 0.10 18.31
N VAL A 58 -21.66 -0.75 19.33
CA VAL A 58 -20.97 -0.35 20.57
C VAL A 58 -19.57 0.23 20.29
N VAL A 59 -18.86 -0.33 19.32
CA VAL A 59 -17.51 0.08 18.96
C VAL A 59 -17.51 1.07 17.79
N MET A 60 -18.32 0.80 16.77
CA MET A 60 -18.27 1.54 15.51
C MET A 60 -19.04 2.87 15.57
N ALA A 61 -20.15 2.96 16.30
CA ALA A 61 -20.91 4.20 16.33
C ALA A 61 -20.13 5.37 16.95
N PRO A 62 -19.43 5.25 18.10
CA PRO A 62 -18.58 6.32 18.60
C PRO A 62 -17.48 6.71 17.61
N LEU A 63 -16.86 5.73 16.96
CA LEU A 63 -15.79 5.96 15.98
C LEU A 63 -16.30 6.71 14.74
N VAL A 64 -17.42 6.27 14.16
CA VAL A 64 -18.05 6.91 13.01
C VAL A 64 -18.51 8.32 13.35
N THR A 65 -19.13 8.51 14.53
CA THR A 65 -19.56 9.83 15.02
C THR A 65 -18.37 10.78 15.16
N TRP A 66 -17.28 10.31 15.71
CA TRP A 66 -16.06 11.11 15.86
C TRP A 66 -15.42 11.48 14.53
N LEU A 67 -15.40 10.57 13.53
CA LEU A 67 -14.75 10.77 12.25
C LEU A 67 -15.61 11.49 11.21
N ALA A 68 -16.93 11.32 11.24
CA ALA A 68 -17.84 11.76 10.18
C ALA A 68 -19.10 12.47 10.69
N GLY A 69 -19.24 12.64 12.02
CA GLY A 69 -20.40 13.26 12.63
C GLY A 69 -21.57 12.29 12.87
N ALA A 70 -22.53 12.72 13.72
CA ALA A 70 -23.67 11.88 14.10
C ALA A 70 -24.60 11.56 12.91
N ASP A 71 -24.73 12.46 11.96
CA ASP A 71 -25.56 12.27 10.77
C ASP A 71 -25.10 11.10 9.89
N ALA A 72 -23.80 10.75 9.97
CA ALA A 72 -23.25 9.61 9.24
C ALA A 72 -23.79 8.26 9.73
N LEU A 73 -24.36 8.18 10.94
CA LEU A 73 -24.96 6.96 11.47
C LEU A 73 -26.36 6.67 10.90
N HIS A 74 -26.96 7.62 10.21
CA HIS A 74 -28.29 7.42 9.62
C HIS A 74 -28.21 6.83 8.22
N TYR A 75 -29.06 5.84 7.95
CA TYR A 75 -29.27 5.31 6.62
C TYR A 75 -29.89 6.35 5.71
N PRO A 76 -29.40 6.60 4.48
CA PRO A 76 -28.26 5.92 3.80
C PRO A 76 -26.93 6.67 3.92
N ASN A 77 -26.79 7.67 4.79
CA ASN A 77 -25.63 8.56 4.86
C ASN A 77 -24.31 7.85 5.16
N VAL A 78 -24.35 6.74 5.95
CA VAL A 78 -23.15 5.95 6.22
C VAL A 78 -22.47 5.49 4.92
N PHE A 79 -23.23 5.15 3.89
CA PHE A 79 -22.66 4.67 2.62
C PHE A 79 -22.01 5.80 1.81
N ARG A 80 -22.42 7.07 2.00
CA ARG A 80 -21.74 8.23 1.40
C ARG A 80 -20.33 8.40 1.95
N VAL A 81 -20.16 8.21 3.26
CA VAL A 81 -18.89 8.39 3.95
C VAL A 81 -18.07 7.11 4.04
N LEU A 82 -18.65 5.93 3.70
CA LEU A 82 -18.01 4.63 3.80
C LEU A 82 -16.66 4.54 3.10
N PRO A 83 -16.46 5.05 1.87
CA PRO A 83 -15.13 5.01 1.23
C PRO A 83 -14.07 5.77 2.02
N ALA A 84 -14.41 6.93 2.58
CA ALA A 84 -13.49 7.74 3.37
C ALA A 84 -13.18 7.10 4.74
N LEU A 85 -14.19 6.55 5.41
CA LEU A 85 -14.02 5.81 6.67
C LEU A 85 -13.17 4.56 6.46
N HIS A 86 -13.47 3.79 5.40
CA HIS A 86 -12.69 2.61 5.06
C HIS A 86 -11.23 2.96 4.71
N ALA A 87 -10.98 4.04 3.97
CA ALA A 87 -9.62 4.48 3.65
C ALA A 87 -8.79 4.76 4.91
N ARG A 88 -9.39 5.36 5.95
CA ARG A 88 -8.72 5.58 7.24
C ARG A 88 -8.50 4.26 8.00
N ALA A 89 -9.49 3.36 8.02
CA ALA A 89 -9.35 2.05 8.64
C ALA A 89 -8.31 1.19 7.92
N ALA A 90 -8.33 1.17 6.59
CA ALA A 90 -7.35 0.48 5.76
C ALA A 90 -5.93 1.01 6.00
N PHE A 91 -5.77 2.34 6.14
CA PHE A 91 -4.48 2.93 6.49
C PHE A 91 -3.92 2.37 7.82
N VAL A 92 -4.76 2.24 8.85
CA VAL A 92 -4.33 1.65 10.13
C VAL A 92 -3.98 0.16 9.99
N VAL A 93 -4.81 -0.60 9.25
CA VAL A 93 -4.56 -2.02 8.96
C VAL A 93 -3.25 -2.18 8.18
N ASP A 94 -3.00 -1.36 7.18
CA ASP A 94 -1.78 -1.38 6.37
C ASP A 94 -0.55 -0.95 7.17
N ALA A 95 -0.68 0.03 8.03
CA ALA A 95 0.40 0.46 8.90
C ALA A 95 0.86 -0.65 9.87
N LEU A 96 -0.08 -1.42 10.41
CA LEU A 96 0.21 -2.45 11.40
C LEU A 96 0.51 -3.82 10.78
N PHE A 97 -0.27 -4.24 9.79
CA PHE A 97 -0.24 -5.58 9.21
C PHE A 97 0.28 -5.60 7.78
N GLY A 98 0.10 -4.50 7.03
CA GLY A 98 0.62 -4.36 5.67
C GLY A 98 2.14 -4.46 5.62
N VAL A 99 2.86 -3.94 6.62
CA VAL A 99 4.32 -4.08 6.73
C VAL A 99 4.76 -5.55 6.85
N VAL A 100 3.96 -6.38 7.53
CA VAL A 100 4.21 -7.83 7.62
C VAL A 100 3.91 -8.50 6.28
N ALA A 101 2.81 -8.12 5.63
CA ALA A 101 2.44 -8.67 4.33
C ALA A 101 3.51 -8.35 3.27
N ILE A 102 4.02 -7.11 3.22
CA ILE A 102 5.11 -6.70 2.32
C ILE A 102 6.40 -7.46 2.65
N GLY A 103 6.77 -7.58 3.93
CA GLY A 103 7.94 -8.32 4.36
C GLY A 103 7.86 -9.80 3.99
N ALA A 104 6.72 -10.45 4.22
CA ALA A 104 6.47 -11.84 3.84
C ALA A 104 6.53 -12.04 2.32
N ALA A 105 5.86 -11.16 1.56
CA ALA A 105 5.89 -11.18 0.11
C ALA A 105 7.33 -11.02 -0.43
N THR A 106 8.11 -10.08 0.10
CA THR A 106 9.53 -9.91 -0.25
C THR A 106 10.30 -11.21 -0.07
N ARG A 107 10.13 -11.91 1.05
CA ARG A 107 10.81 -13.18 1.33
C ARG A 107 10.38 -14.28 0.35
N LEU A 108 9.07 -14.38 0.08
CA LEU A 108 8.51 -15.37 -0.84
C LEU A 108 8.95 -15.14 -2.29
N PHE A 109 8.91 -13.89 -2.76
CA PHE A 109 9.37 -13.52 -4.09
C PHE A 109 10.87 -13.77 -4.25
N ALA A 110 11.69 -13.37 -3.27
CA ALA A 110 13.13 -13.61 -3.31
C ALA A 110 13.47 -15.10 -3.42
N ALA A 111 12.85 -15.94 -2.60
CA ALA A 111 13.01 -17.38 -2.65
C ALA A 111 12.52 -17.96 -3.99
N ARG A 112 11.42 -17.43 -4.52
CA ARG A 112 10.88 -17.88 -5.81
C ARG A 112 11.79 -17.53 -6.98
N PHE A 113 12.31 -16.31 -7.03
CA PHE A 113 13.22 -15.86 -8.08
C PHE A 113 14.58 -16.57 -8.00
N ALA A 114 15.01 -16.96 -6.80
CA ALA A 114 16.19 -17.82 -6.61
C ALA A 114 15.93 -19.31 -6.93
N ASN A 115 14.78 -19.68 -7.48
CA ASN A 115 14.36 -21.07 -7.71
C ASN A 115 14.36 -21.98 -6.45
N GLN A 116 14.23 -21.39 -5.26
CA GLN A 116 14.18 -22.07 -3.96
C GLN A 116 12.87 -21.71 -3.24
N PRO A 117 11.68 -22.08 -3.77
CA PRO A 117 10.41 -21.66 -3.20
C PRO A 117 10.25 -22.18 -1.77
N ILE A 118 9.83 -21.30 -0.87
CA ILE A 118 9.52 -21.62 0.52
C ILE A 118 7.99 -21.63 0.74
N PRO A 119 7.50 -22.36 1.75
CA PRO A 119 6.09 -22.29 2.15
C PRO A 119 5.67 -20.88 2.54
N ALA A 120 4.44 -20.49 2.19
CA ALA A 120 3.91 -19.17 2.51
C ALA A 120 3.89 -18.87 4.02
N GLY A 121 3.63 -19.90 4.85
CA GLY A 121 3.67 -19.79 6.30
C GLY A 121 5.05 -19.41 6.85
N ASP A 122 6.14 -19.87 6.22
CA ASP A 122 7.49 -19.53 6.65
C ASP A 122 7.85 -18.09 6.29
N GLY A 123 7.37 -17.60 5.13
CA GLY A 123 7.46 -16.20 4.77
C GLY A 123 6.74 -15.29 5.80
N LEU A 124 5.51 -15.64 6.16
CA LEU A 124 4.73 -14.90 7.17
C LEU A 124 5.39 -14.96 8.56
N ARG A 125 5.83 -16.13 9.01
CA ARG A 125 6.50 -16.30 10.30
C ARG A 125 7.78 -15.48 10.37
N SER A 126 8.58 -15.50 9.30
CA SER A 126 9.80 -14.70 9.20
C SER A 126 9.52 -13.20 9.30
N ALA A 127 8.50 -12.71 8.60
CA ALA A 127 8.11 -11.29 8.64
C ALA A 127 7.51 -10.91 10.01
N ALA A 128 6.66 -11.77 10.59
CA ALA A 128 6.11 -11.57 11.92
C ALA A 128 7.20 -11.51 13.00
N GLY A 129 8.25 -12.33 12.88
CA GLY A 129 9.41 -12.28 13.78
C GLY A 129 10.22 -10.97 13.69
N ARG A 130 10.04 -10.20 12.59
CA ARG A 130 10.67 -8.89 12.39
C ARG A 130 9.65 -7.74 12.39
N TRP A 131 8.45 -7.98 12.89
CA TRP A 131 7.35 -7.02 12.85
C TRP A 131 7.74 -5.64 13.39
N TRP A 132 8.34 -5.59 14.58
CA TRP A 132 8.77 -4.32 15.19
C TRP A 132 9.81 -3.58 14.33
N THR A 133 10.76 -4.29 13.74
CA THR A 133 11.77 -3.68 12.86
C THR A 133 11.11 -3.10 11.62
N LEU A 134 10.21 -3.85 10.97
CA LEU A 134 9.46 -3.41 9.81
C LEU A 134 8.57 -2.21 10.15
N LEU A 135 7.82 -2.29 11.26
CA LEU A 135 6.91 -1.24 11.71
C LEU A 135 7.66 0.07 11.97
N ILE A 136 8.70 0.03 12.79
CA ILE A 136 9.47 1.23 13.15
C ILE A 136 10.21 1.79 11.94
N ALA A 137 10.76 0.94 11.07
CA ALA A 137 11.41 1.40 9.86
C ALA A 137 10.44 2.10 8.88
N HIS A 138 9.18 1.65 8.79
CA HIS A 138 8.15 2.25 7.96
C HIS A 138 7.41 3.42 8.63
N LEU A 139 7.53 3.58 9.95
CA LEU A 139 6.76 4.59 10.70
C LEU A 139 6.87 6.02 10.13
N PRO A 140 8.07 6.54 9.77
CA PRO A 140 8.16 7.87 9.19
C PRO A 140 7.45 7.99 7.83
N LEU A 141 7.49 6.94 6.99
CA LEU A 141 6.70 6.88 5.76
C LEU A 141 5.21 7.00 6.07
N GLN A 142 4.72 6.19 7.03
CA GLN A 142 3.32 6.19 7.42
C GLN A 142 2.86 7.56 7.94
N LEU A 143 3.65 8.20 8.79
CA LEU A 143 3.36 9.53 9.33
C LEU A 143 3.33 10.60 8.23
N LEU A 144 4.28 10.55 7.29
CA LEU A 144 4.31 11.48 6.15
C LEU A 144 3.11 11.29 5.22
N VAL A 145 2.76 10.03 4.89
CA VAL A 145 1.58 9.71 4.06
C VAL A 145 0.30 10.13 4.78
N LEU A 146 0.18 9.89 6.09
CA LEU A 146 -0.95 10.34 6.90
C LEU A 146 -1.11 11.87 6.84
N GLY A 147 -0.01 12.60 7.06
CA GLY A 147 0.00 14.06 7.00
C GLY A 147 -0.39 14.60 5.62
N LEU A 148 0.18 14.04 4.56
CA LEU A 148 -0.08 14.48 3.19
C LEU A 148 -1.48 14.11 2.69
N SER A 149 -1.96 12.91 3.02
CA SER A 149 -3.22 12.39 2.48
C SER A 149 -4.45 12.84 3.27
N PHE A 150 -4.32 13.05 4.55
CA PHE A 150 -5.45 13.42 5.43
C PHE A 150 -5.21 14.76 6.13
N GLY A 151 -4.04 14.98 6.75
CA GLY A 151 -3.79 16.15 7.58
C GLY A 151 -3.84 17.48 6.80
N ILE A 152 -3.12 17.58 5.69
CA ILE A 152 -3.08 18.82 4.89
C ILE A 152 -4.44 19.17 4.27
N PRO A 153 -5.18 18.23 3.62
CA PRO A 153 -6.51 18.50 3.11
C PRO A 153 -7.50 18.95 4.20
N GLU A 154 -7.53 18.27 5.34
CA GLU A 154 -8.43 18.63 6.45
C GLU A 154 -8.10 20.01 7.03
N TRP A 155 -6.81 20.31 7.23
CA TRP A 155 -6.36 21.60 7.72
C TRP A 155 -6.71 22.76 6.76
N LEU A 156 -6.58 22.56 5.45
CA LEU A 156 -6.97 23.54 4.44
C LEU A 156 -8.48 23.75 4.42
N GLN A 157 -9.27 22.68 4.52
CA GLN A 157 -10.73 22.76 4.61
C GLN A 157 -11.17 23.52 5.87
N ALA A 158 -10.56 23.24 7.02
CA ALA A 158 -10.84 23.94 8.27
C ALA A 158 -10.56 25.45 8.21
N ARG A 159 -9.65 25.89 7.31
CA ARG A 159 -9.35 27.31 7.03
C ARG A 159 -10.24 27.92 5.95
N GLY A 160 -11.27 27.22 5.51
CA GLY A 160 -12.17 27.70 4.47
C GLY A 160 -11.57 27.73 3.05
N SER A 161 -10.42 27.04 2.85
CA SER A 161 -9.84 26.91 1.52
C SER A 161 -10.72 26.01 0.65
N SER A 162 -11.11 26.48 -0.52
CA SER A 162 -11.97 25.75 -1.44
C SER A 162 -11.47 25.85 -2.88
N GLY A 163 -12.07 25.09 -3.78
CA GLY A 163 -11.82 25.20 -5.20
C GLY A 163 -10.41 24.78 -5.62
N VAL A 164 -9.73 25.67 -6.35
CA VAL A 164 -8.42 25.37 -6.99
C VAL A 164 -7.32 25.10 -5.95
N THR A 165 -7.25 25.86 -4.88
CA THR A 165 -6.23 25.72 -3.83
C THR A 165 -6.28 24.33 -3.21
N LEU A 166 -7.47 23.83 -2.85
CA LEU A 166 -7.64 22.52 -2.28
C LEU A 166 -7.26 21.41 -3.28
N ARG A 167 -7.66 21.56 -4.55
CA ARG A 167 -7.31 20.59 -5.60
C ARG A 167 -5.80 20.52 -5.84
N LEU A 168 -5.11 21.66 -5.88
CA LEU A 168 -3.65 21.72 -6.03
C LEU A 168 -2.94 21.11 -4.81
N ALA A 169 -3.42 21.35 -3.60
CA ALA A 169 -2.87 20.77 -2.39
C ALA A 169 -3.03 19.24 -2.36
N ILE A 170 -4.20 18.72 -2.77
CA ILE A 170 -4.43 17.28 -2.89
C ILE A 170 -3.49 16.66 -3.95
N LEU A 171 -3.33 17.30 -5.09
CA LEU A 171 -2.43 16.83 -6.16
C LEU A 171 -0.97 16.87 -5.72
N ALA A 172 -0.54 17.94 -5.07
CA ALA A 172 0.81 18.07 -4.52
C ALA A 172 1.06 17.04 -3.41
N GLY A 173 0.08 16.81 -2.53
CA GLY A 173 0.14 15.78 -1.50
C GLY A 173 0.27 14.38 -2.09
N PHE A 174 -0.46 14.09 -3.15
CA PHE A 174 -0.38 12.83 -3.87
C PHE A 174 1.01 12.63 -4.53
N GLY A 175 1.51 13.65 -5.22
CA GLY A 175 2.86 13.62 -5.81
C GLY A 175 3.95 13.47 -4.74
N GLY A 176 3.82 14.19 -3.61
CA GLY A 176 4.73 14.06 -2.47
C GLY A 176 4.71 12.67 -1.86
N ALA A 177 3.53 12.09 -1.67
CA ALA A 177 3.38 10.72 -1.16
C ALA A 177 4.07 9.69 -2.09
N LEU A 178 3.94 9.87 -3.41
CA LEU A 178 4.61 9.00 -4.39
C LEU A 178 6.14 9.10 -4.29
N VAL A 179 6.70 10.31 -4.21
CA VAL A 179 8.14 10.51 -4.05
C VAL A 179 8.65 9.86 -2.76
N ILE A 180 7.93 10.05 -1.66
CA ILE A 180 8.24 9.45 -0.38
C ILE A 180 8.18 7.92 -0.48
N GLN A 181 7.15 7.36 -1.08
CA GLN A 181 7.01 5.92 -1.29
C GLN A 181 8.20 5.34 -2.06
N VAL A 182 8.69 6.01 -3.10
CA VAL A 182 9.87 5.59 -3.88
C VAL A 182 11.13 5.50 -3.01
N ILE A 183 11.32 6.46 -2.10
CA ILE A 183 12.48 6.45 -1.20
C ILE A 183 12.41 5.25 -0.25
N PHE A 184 11.23 4.97 0.30
CA PHE A 184 11.04 3.96 1.35
C PHE A 184 10.73 2.55 0.85
N VAL A 185 10.50 2.36 -0.45
CA VAL A 185 10.11 1.06 -1.02
C VAL A 185 11.14 -0.05 -0.77
N MET A 186 12.42 0.31 -0.52
CA MET A 186 13.51 -0.63 -0.23
C MET A 186 13.61 -1.07 1.24
N ILE A 187 12.77 -0.55 2.14
CA ILE A 187 12.83 -0.95 3.55
C ILE A 187 12.59 -2.46 3.70
N ALA A 188 11.56 -3.01 3.05
CA ALA A 188 11.25 -4.43 3.18
C ALA A 188 12.37 -5.33 2.65
N PRO A 189 12.96 -5.12 1.46
CA PRO A 189 14.17 -5.84 1.04
C PRO A 189 15.34 -5.72 2.02
N LEU A 190 15.67 -4.53 2.50
CA LEU A 190 16.77 -4.30 3.44
C LEU A 190 16.57 -5.05 4.77
N VAL A 191 15.37 -5.01 5.33
CA VAL A 191 15.05 -5.71 6.58
C VAL A 191 14.97 -7.21 6.37
N MET A 192 14.30 -7.68 5.31
CA MET A 192 13.98 -9.10 5.14
C MET A 192 15.08 -9.91 4.45
N LEU A 193 15.82 -9.31 3.52
CA LEU A 193 16.85 -10.01 2.73
C LEU A 193 18.26 -9.71 3.23
N ALA A 194 18.60 -8.44 3.49
CA ALA A 194 19.89 -8.07 4.07
C ALA A 194 19.95 -8.26 5.59
N GLY A 195 18.80 -8.46 6.24
CA GLY A 195 18.76 -8.71 7.68
C GLY A 195 19.02 -7.48 8.55
N LEU A 196 18.96 -6.28 7.99
CA LEU A 196 19.32 -5.04 8.68
C LEU A 196 18.33 -4.67 9.79
N GLY A 197 18.87 -4.05 10.86
CA GLY A 197 18.08 -3.39 11.88
C GLY A 197 17.54 -2.03 11.40
N VAL A 198 16.68 -1.39 12.22
CA VAL A 198 16.07 -0.09 11.87
C VAL A 198 17.12 0.96 11.51
N ARG A 199 18.13 1.16 12.38
CA ARG A 199 19.15 2.18 12.19
C ARG A 199 19.97 1.97 10.91
N ASP A 200 20.37 0.72 10.65
CA ASP A 200 21.20 0.38 9.51
C ASP A 200 20.40 0.47 8.21
N THR A 201 19.12 0.08 8.23
CA THR A 201 18.18 0.30 7.11
C THR A 201 18.13 1.79 6.73
N TRP A 202 17.97 2.69 7.70
CA TRP A 202 17.92 4.12 7.46
C TRP A 202 19.23 4.70 6.93
N ARG A 203 20.38 4.16 7.34
CA ARG A 203 21.69 4.59 6.83
C ARG A 203 21.94 4.12 5.40
N GLU A 204 21.41 2.94 5.03
CA GLU A 204 21.62 2.36 3.71
C GLU A 204 20.67 2.92 2.65
N LEU A 205 19.44 3.30 3.01
CA LEU A 205 18.42 3.81 2.08
C LEU A 205 18.94 4.90 1.12
N PRO A 206 19.62 5.98 1.59
CA PRO A 206 20.10 7.03 0.69
C PRO A 206 21.13 6.54 -0.33
N SER A 207 21.90 5.50 0.00
CA SER A 207 22.90 4.93 -0.91
C SER A 207 22.27 4.17 -2.08
N LEU A 208 21.05 3.66 -1.91
CA LEU A 208 20.31 2.91 -2.93
C LEU A 208 19.58 3.82 -3.91
N VAL A 209 19.09 4.97 -3.46
CA VAL A 209 18.30 5.90 -4.30
C VAL A 209 18.98 6.21 -5.65
N PRO A 210 20.29 6.57 -5.72
CA PRO A 210 20.94 6.83 -7.00
C PRO A 210 21.07 5.60 -7.91
N LYS A 211 21.04 4.40 -7.32
CA LYS A 211 21.24 3.14 -8.05
C LYS A 211 19.96 2.64 -8.71
N ILE A 212 18.81 2.88 -8.08
CA ILE A 212 17.51 2.29 -8.48
C ILE A 212 16.37 3.30 -8.53
N GLY A 213 16.61 4.56 -8.25
CA GLY A 213 15.56 5.56 -8.10
C GLY A 213 14.62 5.62 -9.32
N VAL A 214 15.17 5.55 -10.55
CA VAL A 214 14.37 5.55 -11.77
C VAL A 214 13.52 4.28 -11.87
N ALA A 215 14.07 3.11 -11.54
CA ALA A 215 13.32 1.86 -11.54
C ALA A 215 12.21 1.88 -10.49
N ALA A 216 12.49 2.36 -9.28
CA ALA A 216 11.51 2.48 -8.21
C ALA A 216 10.38 3.47 -8.57
N VAL A 217 10.72 4.61 -9.19
CA VAL A 217 9.72 5.56 -9.72
C VAL A 217 8.83 4.90 -10.76
N ALA A 218 9.42 4.20 -11.74
CA ALA A 218 8.65 3.54 -12.79
C ALA A 218 7.66 2.51 -12.22
N ILE A 219 8.11 1.68 -11.26
CA ILE A 219 7.26 0.69 -10.60
C ILE A 219 6.15 1.39 -9.79
N ALA A 220 6.47 2.43 -9.03
CA ALA A 220 5.49 3.18 -8.25
C ALA A 220 4.45 3.89 -9.14
N VAL A 221 4.87 4.46 -10.27
CA VAL A 221 3.96 5.09 -11.24
C VAL A 221 2.99 4.06 -11.81
N VAL A 222 3.48 2.88 -12.22
CA VAL A 222 2.58 1.83 -12.75
C VAL A 222 1.62 1.34 -11.67
N ALA A 223 2.08 1.11 -10.44
CA ALA A 223 1.21 0.74 -9.32
C ALA A 223 0.13 1.81 -9.07
N THR A 224 0.51 3.08 -9.16
CA THR A 224 -0.41 4.22 -9.04
C THR A 224 -1.43 4.25 -10.17
N VAL A 225 -0.99 4.05 -11.43
CA VAL A 225 -1.89 4.01 -12.59
C VAL A 225 -2.88 2.86 -12.48
N VAL A 226 -2.45 1.69 -12.00
CA VAL A 226 -3.33 0.54 -11.75
C VAL A 226 -4.37 0.85 -10.68
N ASN A 227 -3.98 1.56 -9.61
CA ASN A 227 -4.88 1.91 -8.50
C ASN A 227 -5.80 3.10 -8.81
N PHE A 228 -5.41 3.99 -9.70
CA PHE A 228 -6.11 5.26 -9.93
C PHE A 228 -7.59 5.10 -10.32
N PRO A 229 -7.98 4.21 -11.28
CA PRO A 229 -9.38 4.00 -11.61
C PRO A 229 -10.20 3.54 -10.40
N ALA A 230 -9.66 2.63 -9.59
CA ALA A 230 -10.34 2.13 -8.40
C ALA A 230 -10.56 3.24 -7.37
N GLN A 231 -9.56 4.09 -7.13
CA GLN A 231 -9.70 5.25 -6.23
C GLN A 231 -10.75 6.25 -6.73
N MET A 232 -10.84 6.45 -8.06
CA MET A 232 -11.87 7.31 -8.65
C MET A 232 -13.28 6.78 -8.42
N LEU A 233 -13.45 5.45 -8.33
CA LEU A 233 -14.76 4.84 -8.07
C LEU A 233 -15.37 5.34 -6.75
N GLY A 234 -14.58 5.59 -5.71
CA GLY A 234 -15.07 6.12 -4.42
C GLY A 234 -15.83 7.42 -4.53
N ARG A 235 -15.53 8.25 -5.56
CA ARG A 235 -16.22 9.52 -5.83
C ARG A 235 -17.64 9.35 -6.36
N PHE A 236 -18.01 8.12 -6.75
CA PHE A 236 -19.37 7.82 -7.20
C PHE A 236 -20.29 7.38 -6.07
N ALA A 237 -19.80 7.25 -4.83
CA ALA A 237 -20.61 6.81 -3.69
C ALA A 237 -21.89 7.65 -3.54
N ASP A 238 -21.78 9.00 -3.55
CA ASP A 238 -22.93 9.89 -3.45
C ASP A 238 -23.97 9.62 -4.55
N ARG A 239 -23.52 9.49 -5.80
CA ARG A 239 -24.41 9.21 -6.94
C ARG A 239 -25.10 7.86 -6.85
N ILE A 240 -24.42 6.85 -6.30
CA ILE A 240 -24.98 5.50 -6.09
C ILE A 240 -26.05 5.55 -5.02
N VAL A 241 -25.77 6.24 -3.91
CA VAL A 241 -26.72 6.43 -2.82
C VAL A 241 -27.94 7.20 -3.29
N ASP A 242 -27.77 8.27 -4.05
CA ASP A 242 -28.88 9.10 -4.61
C ASP A 242 -29.77 8.32 -5.58
N ARG A 243 -29.23 7.27 -6.22
CA ARG A 243 -30.00 6.36 -7.09
C ARG A 243 -30.75 5.24 -6.35
N GLY A 244 -30.68 5.23 -5.02
CA GLY A 244 -31.40 4.28 -4.17
C GLY A 244 -30.77 2.89 -4.06
N ALA A 245 -29.47 2.75 -4.34
CA ALA A 245 -28.74 1.49 -4.23
C ALA A 245 -27.48 1.62 -3.35
N PRO A 246 -27.61 2.14 -2.10
CA PRO A 246 -26.47 2.46 -1.24
C PRO A 246 -25.56 1.27 -0.92
N GLU A 247 -26.09 0.05 -0.87
CA GLU A 247 -25.32 -1.16 -0.56
C GLU A 247 -24.28 -1.49 -1.65
N LEU A 248 -24.46 -1.02 -2.88
CA LEU A 248 -23.46 -1.19 -3.94
C LEU A 248 -22.15 -0.48 -3.63
N VAL A 249 -22.15 0.50 -2.72
CA VAL A 249 -20.92 1.17 -2.28
C VAL A 249 -19.98 0.18 -1.56
N ILE A 250 -20.52 -0.84 -0.87
CA ILE A 250 -19.69 -1.91 -0.26
C ILE A 250 -18.92 -2.65 -1.35
N GLY A 251 -19.59 -3.06 -2.42
CA GLY A 251 -18.98 -3.75 -3.56
C GLY A 251 -17.90 -2.88 -4.23
N LEU A 252 -18.18 -1.56 -4.36
CA LEU A 252 -17.24 -0.61 -4.91
C LEU A 252 -15.96 -0.52 -4.06
N VAL A 253 -16.08 -0.42 -2.73
CA VAL A 253 -14.94 -0.40 -1.82
C VAL A 253 -14.20 -1.74 -1.85
N ALA A 254 -14.91 -2.87 -1.92
CA ALA A 254 -14.29 -4.19 -2.06
C ALA A 254 -13.44 -4.30 -3.35
N ILE A 255 -13.91 -3.75 -4.47
CA ILE A 255 -13.12 -3.67 -5.71
C ILE A 255 -11.88 -2.81 -5.53
N GLN A 256 -11.98 -1.67 -4.82
CA GLN A 256 -10.82 -0.83 -4.51
C GLN A 256 -9.76 -1.60 -3.73
N VAL A 257 -10.17 -2.35 -2.71
CA VAL A 257 -9.27 -3.23 -1.93
C VAL A 257 -8.60 -4.26 -2.83
N ALA A 258 -9.36 -4.97 -3.66
CA ALA A 258 -8.82 -6.00 -4.55
C ALA A 258 -7.77 -5.43 -5.52
N VAL A 259 -8.05 -4.29 -6.14
CA VAL A 259 -7.10 -3.61 -7.05
C VAL A 259 -5.86 -3.15 -6.30
N ALA A 260 -5.99 -2.61 -5.08
CA ALA A 260 -4.86 -2.20 -4.26
C ALA A 260 -3.95 -3.38 -3.90
N LEU A 261 -4.52 -4.56 -3.59
CA LEU A 261 -3.75 -5.78 -3.31
C LEU A 261 -2.98 -6.28 -4.55
N VAL A 262 -3.58 -6.19 -5.75
CA VAL A 262 -2.90 -6.51 -7.01
C VAL A 262 -1.72 -5.57 -7.24
N ALA A 263 -1.90 -4.26 -7.06
CA ALA A 263 -0.83 -3.29 -7.20
C ALA A 263 0.29 -3.50 -6.17
N ALA A 264 -0.06 -3.83 -4.93
CA ALA A 264 0.89 -4.16 -3.87
C ALA A 264 1.68 -5.44 -4.19
N PHE A 265 1.03 -6.48 -4.72
CA PHE A 265 1.67 -7.70 -5.20
C PHE A 265 2.73 -7.38 -6.28
N LEU A 266 2.34 -6.61 -7.31
CA LEU A 266 3.22 -6.22 -8.39
C LEU A 266 4.41 -5.39 -7.90
N THR A 267 4.16 -4.45 -7.00
CA THR A 267 5.21 -3.62 -6.41
C THR A 267 6.19 -4.45 -5.61
N ALA A 268 5.72 -5.31 -4.71
CA ALA A 268 6.57 -6.11 -3.84
C ALA A 268 7.45 -7.08 -4.64
N GLY A 269 6.88 -7.77 -5.63
CA GLY A 269 7.64 -8.69 -6.49
C GLY A 269 8.69 -7.97 -7.33
N SER A 270 8.29 -6.86 -7.98
CA SER A 270 9.20 -6.08 -8.84
C SER A 270 10.35 -5.48 -8.06
N ILE A 271 10.08 -4.88 -6.89
CA ILE A 271 11.09 -4.28 -6.04
C ILE A 271 12.04 -5.34 -5.44
N THR A 272 11.50 -6.51 -5.09
CA THR A 272 12.33 -7.63 -4.63
C THR A 272 13.33 -8.06 -5.70
N LEU A 273 12.89 -8.18 -6.94
CA LEU A 273 13.75 -8.57 -8.05
C LEU A 273 14.77 -7.48 -8.40
N VAL A 274 14.37 -6.21 -8.42
CA VAL A 274 15.30 -5.07 -8.56
C VAL A 274 16.37 -5.11 -7.48
N TYR A 275 15.99 -5.37 -6.22
CA TYR A 275 16.95 -5.46 -5.13
C TYR A 275 17.93 -6.64 -5.31
N GLN A 276 17.45 -7.81 -5.72
CA GLN A 276 18.29 -8.98 -5.99
C GLN A 276 19.28 -8.73 -7.13
N SER A 277 18.85 -8.02 -8.19
CA SER A 277 19.73 -7.67 -9.30
C SER A 277 20.85 -6.69 -8.95
N LEU A 278 20.71 -5.95 -7.83
CA LEU A 278 21.77 -5.06 -7.32
C LEU A 278 22.81 -5.78 -6.45
N ILE A 279 22.40 -6.86 -5.78
CA ILE A 279 23.25 -7.61 -4.85
C ILE A 279 23.89 -8.81 -5.55
N GLY A 280 23.26 -9.33 -6.62
CA GLY A 280 23.79 -10.41 -7.43
C GLY A 280 25.15 -10.06 -8.03
N ASP A 281 26.09 -10.97 -7.96
CA ASP A 281 27.43 -10.83 -8.55
C ASP A 281 27.25 -10.65 -10.07
N PRO A 282 27.92 -9.69 -10.71
CA PRO A 282 27.83 -9.49 -12.16
C PRO A 282 28.33 -10.68 -13.01
N GLY A 283 28.73 -11.77 -12.37
CA GLY A 283 29.17 -13.03 -12.99
C GLY A 283 28.09 -14.10 -13.16
N ASP A 284 26.95 -13.98 -12.48
CA ASP A 284 25.83 -14.93 -12.65
C ASP A 284 24.88 -14.42 -13.74
N GLU A 285 25.11 -14.85 -14.97
CA GLU A 285 24.21 -14.62 -16.11
C GLU A 285 22.83 -15.24 -15.81
N TRP A 286 21.81 -14.41 -15.83
CA TRP A 286 20.39 -14.78 -15.66
C TRP A 286 19.78 -15.41 -16.91
#